data_073423d73e958c68e19f41c26b9e9fe8
#
_entry.id   073423d73e958c68e19f41c26b9e9fe8
#
_cell.length_a   1.000
_cell.length_b   1.000
_cell.length_c   1.000
_cell.angle_alpha   90.00
_cell.angle_beta   90.00
_cell.angle_gamma   90.00
#
_symmetry.space_group_name_H-M   'P 1'
#
loop_
_entity.id
_entity.type
_entity.pdbx_description
1 polymer ?
#
loop_
_entity_poly.entity_id
_entity_poly.type
_entity_poly.pdbx_seq_one_letter_code
_entity_poly.pdbx_strand_id
1 'polypeptide(L)'
;VLILGYVYGKRLPVACGLKDLFGWSRLFVSRFFGTSAPVIANEFMWGLGTTMYSLAYGRMGDEAVAAITIATTIQDILVVLFQGLSAATAVILGNELGAGHLKRAEKYAVHFFILQFIATVGVAVVLIGIRWPIIGLYNITPEVARDVSLCILIFAAYMPAKMFNYVNVVGVLRSGGDTKMCLFLDTSGVWFIGVPLAFLGALVWRLPIYTVYALVMTEEVYKAVLGYIRYRQKKWLRNLASDVG
;
A
#
# COMPACT_ATOMS: atom_id res chain seq x y z
N VAL A 1 -22.38 11.83 -4.60
CA VAL A 1 -23.81 12.04 -4.93
C VAL A 1 -24.41 10.76 -5.49
N LEU A 2 -23.85 10.11 -6.54
CA LEU A 2 -24.43 8.91 -7.18
C LEU A 2 -24.57 7.72 -6.19
N ILE A 3 -23.54 7.46 -5.37
CA ILE A 3 -23.57 6.37 -4.37
C ILE A 3 -24.66 6.63 -3.33
N LEU A 4 -24.75 7.85 -2.81
CA LEU A 4 -25.79 8.22 -1.86
C LEU A 4 -27.20 8.08 -2.48
N GLY A 5 -27.40 8.58 -3.71
CA GLY A 5 -28.64 8.41 -4.44
C GLY A 5 -29.04 6.95 -4.62
N TYR A 6 -28.09 6.08 -4.91
CA TYR A 6 -28.31 4.64 -5.03
C TYR A 6 -28.68 4.00 -3.67
N VAL A 7 -27.93 4.32 -2.60
CA VAL A 7 -28.15 3.79 -1.24
C VAL A 7 -29.54 4.17 -0.72
N TYR A 8 -29.93 5.45 -0.83
CA TYR A 8 -31.23 5.92 -0.38
C TYR A 8 -32.37 5.48 -1.31
N GLY A 9 -32.15 5.48 -2.62
CA GLY A 9 -33.15 5.04 -3.60
C GLY A 9 -33.48 3.56 -3.49
N LYS A 10 -32.52 2.71 -3.16
CA LYS A 10 -32.70 1.27 -2.95
C LYS A 10 -33.04 0.89 -1.50
N ARG A 11 -33.12 1.86 -0.58
CA ARG A 11 -33.34 1.64 0.86
C ARG A 11 -32.43 0.55 1.44
N LEU A 12 -31.15 0.60 1.08
CA LEU A 12 -30.17 -0.38 1.56
C LEU A 12 -30.03 -0.28 3.09
N PRO A 13 -29.64 -1.38 3.78
CA PRO A 13 -29.45 -1.39 5.24
C PRO A 13 -28.45 -0.35 5.77
N VAL A 14 -27.60 0.18 4.89
CA VAL A 14 -26.62 1.24 5.19
C VAL A 14 -27.17 2.66 4.99
N ALA A 15 -28.44 2.82 4.62
CA ALA A 15 -29.10 4.12 4.53
C ALA A 15 -29.40 4.65 5.94
N CYS A 16 -28.53 5.53 6.45
CA CYS A 16 -28.67 6.13 7.78
C CYS A 16 -29.52 7.41 7.74
N GLY A 17 -30.45 7.57 8.69
CA GLY A 17 -31.14 8.84 8.92
C GLY A 17 -30.29 9.86 9.68
N LEU A 18 -30.66 11.14 9.66
CA LEU A 18 -29.94 12.18 10.42
C LEU A 18 -29.81 11.88 11.90
N LYS A 19 -30.79 11.17 12.50
CA LYS A 19 -30.74 10.76 13.91
C LYS A 19 -29.66 9.71 14.18
N ASP A 20 -29.44 8.81 13.21
CA ASP A 20 -28.42 7.75 13.32
C ASP A 20 -26.99 8.31 13.22
N LEU A 21 -26.82 9.46 12.56
CA LEU A 21 -25.53 10.15 12.45
C LEU A 21 -25.06 10.78 13.78
N PHE A 22 -25.96 11.04 14.73
CA PHE A 22 -25.65 11.70 15.99
C PHE A 22 -25.98 10.86 17.23
N GLY A 23 -26.56 9.67 17.07
CA GLY A 23 -26.99 8.77 18.15
C GLY A 23 -25.88 7.83 18.65
N TRP A 24 -24.61 8.26 18.70
CA TRP A 24 -23.50 7.38 19.01
C TRP A 24 -23.38 7.10 20.53
N SER A 25 -23.33 5.81 20.88
CA SER A 25 -22.99 5.41 22.23
C SER A 25 -21.49 5.60 22.51
N ARG A 26 -21.11 5.87 23.78
CA ARG A 26 -19.68 5.96 24.17
C ARG A 26 -18.92 4.67 23.82
N LEU A 27 -19.58 3.53 23.96
CA LEU A 27 -18.98 2.23 23.62
C LEU A 27 -18.68 2.11 22.13
N PHE A 28 -19.63 2.51 21.27
CA PHE A 28 -19.43 2.53 19.81
C PHE A 28 -18.28 3.45 19.43
N VAL A 29 -18.25 4.68 19.95
CA VAL A 29 -17.18 5.65 19.68
C VAL A 29 -15.81 5.09 20.09
N SER A 30 -15.70 4.52 21.30
CA SER A 30 -14.45 3.94 21.79
C SER A 30 -13.96 2.79 20.90
N ARG A 31 -14.84 1.89 20.49
CA ARG A 31 -14.51 0.75 19.62
C ARG A 31 -14.15 1.21 18.19
N PHE A 32 -14.94 2.13 17.64
CA PHE A 32 -14.71 2.70 16.31
C PHE A 32 -13.34 3.37 16.24
N PHE A 33 -13.04 4.29 17.16
CA PHE A 33 -11.74 4.96 17.19
C PHE A 33 -10.59 4.01 17.57
N GLY A 34 -10.84 2.99 18.37
CA GLY A 34 -9.84 1.97 18.68
C GLY A 34 -9.31 1.24 17.47
N THR A 35 -10.16 1.06 16.44
CA THR A 35 -9.79 0.39 15.17
C THR A 35 -9.42 1.38 14.08
N SER A 36 -10.13 2.51 13.99
CA SER A 36 -9.95 3.47 12.89
C SER A 36 -8.80 4.45 13.13
N ALA A 37 -8.53 4.84 14.37
CA ALA A 37 -7.46 5.79 14.66
C ALA A 37 -6.05 5.28 14.24
N PRO A 38 -5.67 4.01 14.47
CA PRO A 38 -4.42 3.49 13.92
C PRO A 38 -4.36 3.52 12.39
N VAL A 39 -5.48 3.30 11.70
CA VAL A 39 -5.54 3.37 10.24
C VAL A 39 -5.35 4.81 9.77
N ILE A 40 -6.06 5.77 10.37
CA ILE A 40 -5.91 7.20 10.06
C ILE A 40 -4.47 7.66 10.31
N ALA A 41 -3.90 7.28 11.45
CA ALA A 41 -2.51 7.58 11.77
C ALA A 41 -1.54 6.97 10.75
N ASN A 42 -1.82 5.74 10.29
CA ASN A 42 -1.02 5.07 9.26
C ASN A 42 -1.01 5.84 7.94
N GLU A 43 -2.18 6.21 7.43
CA GLU A 43 -2.30 6.97 6.17
C GLU A 43 -1.65 8.35 6.29
N PHE A 44 -1.80 9.01 7.45
CA PHE A 44 -1.17 10.31 7.71
C PHE A 44 0.36 10.20 7.74
N MET A 45 0.91 9.23 8.48
CA MET A 45 2.36 9.00 8.56
C MET A 45 2.97 8.57 7.23
N TRP A 46 2.22 7.79 6.44
CA TRP A 46 2.61 7.42 5.09
C TRP A 46 2.63 8.64 4.15
N GLY A 47 1.58 9.48 4.19
CA GLY A 47 1.52 10.72 3.40
C GLY A 47 2.63 11.70 3.75
N LEU A 48 2.96 11.86 5.03
CA LEU A 48 4.12 12.66 5.44
C LEU A 48 5.44 12.06 4.93
N GLY A 49 5.59 10.73 4.99
CA GLY A 49 6.79 10.05 4.51
C GLY A 49 7.02 10.26 3.01
N THR A 50 5.97 10.11 2.20
CA THR A 50 6.04 10.38 0.75
C THR A 50 6.40 11.84 0.45
N THR A 51 5.91 12.78 1.26
CA THR A 51 6.32 14.19 1.19
C THR A 51 7.81 14.36 1.49
N MET A 52 8.34 13.64 2.49
CA MET A 52 9.78 13.66 2.78
C MET A 52 10.61 13.10 1.63
N TYR A 53 10.16 12.02 0.96
CA TYR A 53 10.84 11.53 -0.25
C TYR A 53 10.86 12.60 -1.35
N SER A 54 9.73 13.23 -1.63
CA SER A 54 9.64 14.30 -2.62
C SER A 54 10.57 15.47 -2.29
N LEU A 55 10.70 15.81 -1.00
CA LEU A 55 11.63 16.85 -0.53
C LEU A 55 13.10 16.45 -0.78
N ALA A 56 13.46 15.20 -0.49
CA ALA A 56 14.81 14.70 -0.74
C ALA A 56 15.14 14.70 -2.23
N TYR A 57 14.23 14.20 -3.07
CA TYR A 57 14.38 14.19 -4.54
C TYR A 57 14.44 15.61 -5.12
N GLY A 58 13.62 16.54 -4.61
CA GLY A 58 13.64 17.95 -5.03
C GLY A 58 14.97 18.67 -4.80
N ARG A 59 15.81 18.16 -3.89
CA ARG A 59 17.16 18.70 -3.65
C ARG A 59 18.22 18.14 -4.61
N MET A 60 17.87 17.17 -5.45
CA MET A 60 18.78 16.55 -6.41
C MET A 60 18.81 17.26 -7.77
N GLY A 61 17.91 18.22 -8.00
CA GLY A 61 17.79 18.98 -9.25
C GLY A 61 16.64 18.52 -10.13
N ASP A 62 16.33 19.35 -11.13
CA ASP A 62 15.13 19.23 -11.97
C ASP A 62 15.10 17.92 -12.79
N GLU A 63 16.23 17.47 -13.29
CA GLU A 63 16.36 16.22 -14.05
C GLU A 63 16.02 15.00 -13.21
N ALA A 64 16.48 14.97 -11.95
CA ALA A 64 16.17 13.92 -11.00
C ALA A 64 14.67 13.90 -10.64
N VAL A 65 14.10 15.09 -10.43
CA VAL A 65 12.66 15.24 -10.16
C VAL A 65 11.83 14.78 -11.36
N ALA A 66 12.22 15.17 -12.57
CA ALA A 66 11.54 14.73 -13.79
C ALA A 66 11.60 13.21 -13.94
N ALA A 67 12.77 12.60 -13.74
CA ALA A 67 12.95 11.16 -13.85
C ALA A 67 12.10 10.39 -12.84
N ILE A 68 12.13 10.78 -11.56
CA ILE A 68 11.36 10.07 -10.53
C ILE A 68 9.85 10.29 -10.68
N THR A 69 9.42 11.48 -11.10
CA THR A 69 7.99 11.79 -11.30
C THR A 69 7.41 10.92 -12.43
N ILE A 70 8.12 10.78 -13.55
CA ILE A 70 7.70 9.91 -14.64
C ILE A 70 7.64 8.45 -14.17
N ALA A 71 8.69 7.98 -13.49
CA ALA A 71 8.76 6.61 -13.01
C ALA A 71 7.65 6.29 -12.00
N THR A 72 7.35 7.21 -11.05
CA THR A 72 6.28 7.04 -10.06
C THR A 72 4.89 7.13 -10.70
N THR A 73 4.68 7.97 -11.70
CA THR A 73 3.42 8.02 -12.45
C THR A 73 3.10 6.68 -13.11
N ILE A 74 4.09 6.06 -13.76
CA ILE A 74 3.95 4.72 -14.35
C ILE A 74 3.66 3.67 -13.28
N GLN A 75 4.39 3.74 -12.17
CA GLN A 75 4.19 2.88 -11.01
C GLN A 75 2.77 2.99 -10.45
N ASP A 76 2.25 4.18 -10.27
CA ASP A 76 0.94 4.43 -9.65
C ASP A 76 -0.20 3.82 -10.48
N ILE A 77 -0.11 3.88 -11.82
CA ILE A 77 -1.05 3.22 -12.72
C ILE A 77 -1.09 1.70 -12.47
N LEU A 78 0.09 1.08 -12.28
CA LEU A 78 0.18 -0.36 -12.03
C LEU A 78 -0.28 -0.74 -10.61
N VAL A 79 0.02 0.10 -9.64
CA VAL A 79 -0.38 -0.11 -8.22
C VAL A 79 -1.90 -0.17 -8.07
N VAL A 80 -2.67 0.58 -8.86
CA VAL A 80 -4.15 0.55 -8.84
C VAL A 80 -4.71 -0.87 -9.02
N LEU A 81 -4.10 -1.69 -9.88
CA LEU A 81 -4.52 -3.09 -10.08
C LEU A 81 -4.41 -3.90 -8.78
N PHE A 82 -3.32 -3.70 -8.05
CA PHE A 82 -3.06 -4.42 -6.79
C PHE A 82 -3.83 -3.84 -5.62
N GLN A 83 -4.19 -2.56 -5.65
CA GLN A 83 -5.13 -1.98 -4.70
C GLN A 83 -6.51 -2.65 -4.83
N GLY A 84 -6.99 -2.88 -6.06
CA GLY A 84 -8.20 -3.65 -6.31
C GLY A 84 -8.13 -5.08 -5.76
N LEU A 85 -6.99 -5.76 -5.96
CA LEU A 85 -6.77 -7.10 -5.42
C LEU A 85 -6.74 -7.10 -3.88
N SER A 86 -6.09 -6.11 -3.26
CA SER A 86 -6.08 -5.93 -1.80
C SER A 86 -7.48 -5.69 -1.24
N ALA A 87 -8.29 -4.85 -1.90
CA ALA A 87 -9.66 -4.58 -1.50
C ALA A 87 -10.52 -5.86 -1.60
N ALA A 88 -10.41 -6.61 -2.69
CA ALA A 88 -11.08 -7.90 -2.85
C ALA A 88 -10.66 -8.90 -1.75
N THR A 89 -9.36 -8.95 -1.45
CA THR A 89 -8.82 -9.78 -0.35
C THR A 89 -9.45 -9.38 0.99
N ALA A 90 -9.49 -8.09 1.30
CA ALA A 90 -10.07 -7.58 2.55
C ALA A 90 -11.55 -7.94 2.70
N VAL A 91 -12.34 -7.80 1.62
CA VAL A 91 -13.77 -8.13 1.64
C VAL A 91 -13.99 -9.64 1.84
N ILE A 92 -13.29 -10.47 1.08
CA ILE A 92 -13.45 -11.93 1.16
C ILE A 92 -13.00 -12.46 2.52
N LEU A 93 -11.82 -12.03 2.98
CA LEU A 93 -11.31 -12.46 4.29
C LEU A 93 -12.16 -11.89 5.43
N GLY A 94 -12.59 -10.64 5.34
CA GLY A 94 -13.46 -10.04 6.34
C GLY A 94 -14.78 -10.79 6.51
N ASN A 95 -15.41 -11.22 5.41
CA ASN A 95 -16.62 -12.03 5.44
C ASN A 95 -16.38 -13.40 6.06
N GLU A 96 -15.31 -14.11 5.69
CA GLU A 96 -15.00 -15.44 6.25
C GLU A 96 -14.63 -15.35 7.74
N LEU A 97 -13.87 -14.32 8.15
CA LEU A 97 -13.53 -14.08 9.56
C LEU A 97 -14.77 -13.73 10.37
N GLY A 98 -15.66 -12.86 9.83
CA GLY A 98 -16.93 -12.50 10.48
C GLY A 98 -17.88 -13.68 10.62
N ALA A 99 -17.89 -14.61 9.66
CA ALA A 99 -18.65 -15.85 9.73
C ALA A 99 -18.00 -16.93 10.64
N GLY A 100 -16.81 -16.68 11.21
CA GLY A 100 -16.10 -17.62 12.05
C GLY A 100 -15.35 -18.74 11.30
N HIS A 101 -15.27 -18.66 9.97
CA HIS A 101 -14.63 -19.65 9.12
C HIS A 101 -13.10 -19.48 9.03
N LEU A 102 -12.39 -19.50 10.15
CA LEU A 102 -10.97 -19.17 10.24
C LEU A 102 -10.07 -20.00 9.30
N LYS A 103 -10.33 -21.31 9.17
CA LYS A 103 -9.57 -22.18 8.26
C LYS A 103 -9.75 -21.82 6.78
N ARG A 104 -10.95 -21.37 6.39
CA ARG A 104 -11.20 -20.87 5.03
C ARG A 104 -10.51 -19.56 4.78
N ALA A 105 -10.57 -18.62 5.73
CA ALA A 105 -9.86 -17.36 5.66
C ALA A 105 -8.35 -17.57 5.47
N GLU A 106 -7.73 -18.47 6.23
CA GLU A 106 -6.32 -18.83 6.06
C GLU A 106 -6.02 -19.38 4.66
N LYS A 107 -6.85 -20.30 4.16
CA LYS A 107 -6.69 -20.87 2.82
C LYS A 107 -6.81 -19.79 1.72
N TYR A 108 -7.80 -18.89 1.82
CA TYR A 108 -7.97 -17.81 0.87
C TYR A 108 -6.81 -16.82 0.91
N ALA A 109 -6.27 -16.49 2.09
CA ALA A 109 -5.09 -15.62 2.18
C ALA A 109 -3.90 -16.18 1.39
N VAL A 110 -3.64 -17.49 1.48
CA VAL A 110 -2.60 -18.15 0.69
C VAL A 110 -2.87 -18.06 -0.81
N HIS A 111 -4.12 -18.27 -1.24
CA HIS A 111 -4.48 -18.15 -2.66
C HIS A 111 -4.26 -16.72 -3.17
N PHE A 112 -4.61 -15.70 -2.37
CA PHE A 112 -4.38 -14.30 -2.74
C PHE A 112 -2.89 -13.97 -2.81
N PHE A 113 -2.04 -14.51 -1.94
CA PHE A 113 -0.60 -14.33 -2.06
C PHE A 113 -0.02 -14.98 -3.32
N ILE A 114 -0.48 -16.19 -3.67
CA ILE A 114 -0.06 -16.84 -4.92
C ILE A 114 -0.54 -16.04 -6.13
N LEU A 115 -1.80 -15.66 -6.16
CA LEU A 115 -2.38 -14.85 -7.25
C LEU A 115 -1.64 -13.53 -7.42
N GLN A 116 -1.40 -12.82 -6.30
CA GLN A 116 -0.63 -11.58 -6.28
C GLN A 116 0.78 -11.79 -6.85
N PHE A 117 1.48 -12.84 -6.43
CA PHE A 117 2.84 -13.12 -6.89
C PHE A 117 2.87 -13.38 -8.40
N ILE A 118 1.98 -14.24 -8.92
CA ILE A 118 1.87 -14.54 -10.36
C ILE A 118 1.54 -13.26 -11.15
N ALA A 119 0.54 -12.50 -10.69
CA ALA A 119 0.15 -11.24 -11.33
C ALA A 119 1.30 -10.24 -11.34
N THR A 120 2.04 -10.12 -10.23
CA THR A 120 3.18 -9.20 -10.12
C THR A 120 4.29 -9.56 -11.08
N VAL A 121 4.67 -10.83 -11.18
CA VAL A 121 5.70 -11.29 -12.11
C VAL A 121 5.25 -11.01 -13.55
N GLY A 122 4.00 -11.32 -13.89
CA GLY A 122 3.46 -11.03 -15.22
C GLY A 122 3.52 -9.54 -15.57
N VAL A 123 3.04 -8.68 -14.66
CA VAL A 123 3.06 -7.22 -14.85
C VAL A 123 4.50 -6.68 -14.93
N ALA A 124 5.41 -7.19 -14.09
CA ALA A 124 6.82 -6.76 -14.11
C ALA A 124 7.49 -7.11 -15.45
N VAL A 125 7.26 -8.31 -15.98
CA VAL A 125 7.80 -8.72 -17.29
C VAL A 125 7.26 -7.83 -18.41
N VAL A 126 5.95 -7.56 -18.42
CA VAL A 126 5.34 -6.65 -19.40
C VAL A 126 5.93 -5.25 -19.26
N LEU A 127 6.02 -4.71 -18.06
CA LEU A 127 6.58 -3.37 -17.79
C LEU A 127 8.02 -3.25 -18.31
N ILE A 128 8.87 -4.25 -18.05
CA ILE A 128 10.24 -4.28 -18.53
C ILE A 128 10.28 -4.28 -20.06
N GLY A 129 9.38 -5.02 -20.73
CA GLY A 129 9.30 -5.09 -22.17
C GLY A 129 8.88 -3.78 -22.84
N ILE A 130 7.87 -3.11 -22.23
CA ILE A 130 7.28 -1.89 -22.82
C ILE A 130 7.89 -0.58 -22.29
N ARG A 131 8.91 -0.63 -21.43
CA ARG A 131 9.46 0.57 -20.79
C ARG A 131 9.96 1.62 -21.79
N TRP A 132 10.65 1.21 -22.84
CA TRP A 132 11.17 2.15 -23.83
C TRP A 132 10.08 2.79 -24.69
N PRO A 133 9.10 2.07 -25.22
CA PRO A 133 7.90 2.67 -25.81
C PRO A 133 7.20 3.68 -24.91
N ILE A 134 7.05 3.40 -23.60
CA ILE A 134 6.41 4.34 -22.67
C ILE A 134 7.27 5.59 -22.47
N ILE A 135 8.58 5.41 -22.25
CA ILE A 135 9.51 6.53 -22.09
C ILE A 135 9.52 7.41 -23.35
N GLY A 136 9.42 6.83 -24.53
CA GLY A 136 9.37 7.56 -25.80
C GLY A 136 8.14 8.47 -25.98
N LEU A 137 7.11 8.37 -25.12
CA LEU A 137 5.97 9.30 -25.13
C LEU A 137 6.30 10.64 -24.45
N TYR A 138 7.40 10.71 -23.70
CA TYR A 138 7.83 11.91 -22.99
C TYR A 138 8.93 12.63 -23.77
N ASN A 139 8.83 13.96 -23.86
CA ASN A 139 9.85 14.79 -24.48
C ASN A 139 10.92 15.16 -23.44
N ILE A 140 11.89 14.26 -23.24
CA ILE A 140 12.93 14.36 -22.20
C ILE A 140 14.32 14.11 -22.80
N THR A 141 15.37 14.53 -22.10
CA THR A 141 16.77 14.29 -22.52
C THR A 141 17.12 12.80 -22.43
N PRO A 142 18.12 12.33 -23.19
CA PRO A 142 18.58 10.94 -23.12
C PRO A 142 19.02 10.51 -21.71
N GLU A 143 19.61 11.43 -20.95
CA GLU A 143 20.05 11.22 -19.56
C GLU A 143 18.86 10.94 -18.66
N VAL A 144 17.81 11.78 -18.70
CA VAL A 144 16.58 11.59 -17.95
C VAL A 144 15.87 10.30 -18.38
N ALA A 145 15.83 10.00 -19.67
CA ALA A 145 15.24 8.76 -20.19
C ALA A 145 15.94 7.50 -19.62
N ARG A 146 17.26 7.54 -19.52
CA ARG A 146 18.07 6.48 -18.88
C ARG A 146 17.70 6.32 -17.41
N ASP A 147 17.62 7.41 -16.67
CA ASP A 147 17.30 7.40 -15.24
C ASP A 147 15.88 6.90 -14.99
N VAL A 148 14.90 7.31 -15.80
CA VAL A 148 13.54 6.75 -15.79
C VAL A 148 13.57 5.24 -16.02
N SER A 149 14.30 4.78 -17.05
CA SER A 149 14.42 3.36 -17.36
C SER A 149 15.00 2.56 -16.19
N LEU A 150 16.03 3.08 -15.52
CA LEU A 150 16.64 2.44 -14.34
C LEU A 150 15.67 2.43 -13.14
N CYS A 151 14.95 3.52 -12.89
CA CYS A 151 13.92 3.55 -11.84
C CYS A 151 12.82 2.54 -12.10
N ILE A 152 12.36 2.38 -13.35
CA ILE A 152 11.37 1.36 -13.73
C ILE A 152 11.90 -0.06 -13.48
N LEU A 153 13.15 -0.34 -13.83
CA LEU A 153 13.77 -1.66 -13.57
C LEU A 153 13.89 -1.96 -12.08
N ILE A 154 14.28 -0.97 -11.29
CA ILE A 154 14.34 -1.08 -9.82
C ILE A 154 12.93 -1.33 -9.27
N PHE A 155 11.93 -0.57 -9.72
CA PHE A 155 10.55 -0.81 -9.31
C PHE A 155 10.09 -2.23 -9.66
N ALA A 156 10.34 -2.70 -10.88
CA ALA A 156 9.99 -4.05 -11.31
C ALA A 156 10.65 -5.13 -10.42
N ALA A 157 11.90 -4.93 -10.00
CA ALA A 157 12.61 -5.84 -9.10
C ALA A 157 12.02 -5.86 -7.69
N TYR A 158 11.62 -4.70 -7.13
CA TYR A 158 11.02 -4.60 -5.80
C TYR A 158 9.50 -4.82 -5.78
N MET A 159 8.86 -4.86 -6.95
CA MET A 159 7.42 -5.00 -7.10
C MET A 159 6.84 -6.22 -6.38
N PRO A 160 7.46 -7.42 -6.37
CA PRO A 160 6.95 -8.55 -5.60
C PRO A 160 6.82 -8.26 -4.10
N ALA A 161 7.82 -7.61 -3.50
CA ALA A 161 7.79 -7.22 -2.09
C ALA A 161 6.74 -6.14 -1.82
N LYS A 162 6.68 -5.10 -2.65
CA LYS A 162 5.73 -4.00 -2.52
C LYS A 162 4.29 -4.47 -2.64
N MET A 163 3.98 -5.28 -3.65
CA MET A 163 2.62 -5.78 -3.86
C MET A 163 2.22 -6.80 -2.80
N PHE A 164 3.17 -7.61 -2.31
CA PHE A 164 2.95 -8.44 -1.13
C PHE A 164 2.53 -7.61 0.09
N ASN A 165 3.19 -6.49 0.34
CA ASN A 165 2.84 -5.58 1.43
C ASN A 165 1.42 -5.03 1.27
N TYR A 166 1.00 -4.61 0.06
CA TYR A 166 -0.37 -4.17 -0.18
C TYR A 166 -1.39 -5.24 0.17
N VAL A 167 -1.23 -6.46 -0.34
CA VAL A 167 -2.17 -7.57 -0.06
C VAL A 167 -2.12 -7.99 1.41
N ASN A 168 -0.93 -8.08 1.99
CA ASN A 168 -0.77 -8.52 3.37
C ASN A 168 -1.28 -7.49 4.38
N VAL A 169 -0.84 -6.23 4.26
CA VAL A 169 -1.18 -5.18 5.24
C VAL A 169 -2.65 -4.77 5.08
N VAL A 170 -3.05 -4.38 3.87
CA VAL A 170 -4.41 -3.85 3.61
C VAL A 170 -5.42 -4.98 3.49
N GLY A 171 -5.08 -6.06 2.78
CA GLY A 171 -5.98 -7.17 2.52
C GLY A 171 -6.14 -8.12 3.71
N VAL A 172 -5.03 -8.57 4.30
CA VAL A 172 -5.05 -9.67 5.29
C VAL A 172 -5.06 -9.13 6.73
N LEU A 173 -4.05 -8.34 7.12
CA LEU A 173 -3.90 -7.92 8.52
C LEU A 173 -5.01 -6.96 8.96
N ARG A 174 -5.38 -5.99 8.11
CA ARG A 174 -6.48 -5.05 8.44
C ARG A 174 -7.83 -5.74 8.53
N SER A 175 -8.13 -6.73 7.67
CA SER A 175 -9.38 -7.50 7.73
C SER A 175 -9.55 -8.27 9.05
N GLY A 176 -8.46 -8.70 9.66
CA GLY A 176 -8.43 -9.32 10.97
C GLY A 176 -8.31 -8.36 12.15
N GLY A 177 -8.38 -7.03 11.91
CA GLY A 177 -8.30 -6.01 12.97
C GLY A 177 -6.91 -5.74 13.53
N ASP A 178 -5.84 -6.25 12.90
CA ASP A 178 -4.46 -6.05 13.37
C ASP A 178 -3.89 -4.69 12.92
N THR A 179 -4.71 -3.63 13.03
CA THR A 179 -4.43 -2.29 12.52
C THR A 179 -3.23 -1.61 13.18
N LYS A 180 -3.00 -1.90 14.46
CA LYS A 180 -1.82 -1.38 15.19
C LYS A 180 -0.52 -1.92 14.62
N MET A 181 -0.51 -3.19 14.21
CA MET A 181 0.67 -3.77 13.58
C MET A 181 0.88 -3.24 12.17
N CYS A 182 -0.20 -2.98 11.43
CA CYS A 182 -0.13 -2.30 10.13
C CYS A 182 0.52 -0.92 10.26
N LEU A 183 0.06 -0.11 11.21
CA LEU A 183 0.66 1.19 11.53
C LEU A 183 2.16 1.06 11.83
N PHE A 184 2.54 0.09 12.67
CA PHE A 184 3.94 -0.12 13.02
C PHE A 184 4.79 -0.52 11.81
N LEU A 185 4.31 -1.46 10.98
CA LEU A 185 5.03 -1.92 9.79
C LEU A 185 5.29 -0.79 8.80
N ASP A 186 4.24 -0.04 8.44
CA ASP A 186 4.36 1.02 7.46
C ASP A 186 5.18 2.20 8.00
N THR A 187 4.87 2.66 9.22
CA THR A 187 5.58 3.79 9.83
C THR A 187 7.06 3.47 10.05
N SER A 188 7.38 2.27 10.57
CA SER A 188 8.79 1.90 10.82
C SER A 188 9.58 1.79 9.53
N GLY A 189 9.02 1.20 8.46
CA GLY A 189 9.67 1.11 7.16
C GLY A 189 9.99 2.48 6.58
N VAL A 190 8.96 3.33 6.50
CA VAL A 190 9.10 4.68 5.93
C VAL A 190 10.06 5.54 6.75
N TRP A 191 9.87 5.64 8.07
CA TRP A 191 10.57 6.63 8.89
C TRP A 191 11.94 6.19 9.39
N PHE A 192 12.20 4.88 9.57
CA PHE A 192 13.50 4.40 10.01
C PHE A 192 14.40 3.90 8.89
N ILE A 193 13.82 3.62 7.70
CA ILE A 193 14.60 3.12 6.56
C ILE A 193 14.46 4.08 5.38
N GLY A 194 13.27 4.26 4.85
CA GLY A 194 13.06 4.98 3.60
C GLY A 194 13.49 6.44 3.68
N VAL A 195 12.95 7.22 4.64
CA VAL A 195 13.28 8.64 4.79
C VAL A 195 14.77 8.87 5.09
N PRO A 196 15.40 8.19 6.07
CA PRO A 196 16.83 8.36 6.30
C PRO A 196 17.69 8.04 5.07
N LEU A 197 17.41 6.94 4.38
CA LEU A 197 18.16 6.55 3.19
C LEU A 197 17.94 7.50 2.02
N ALA A 198 16.74 8.08 1.86
CA ALA A 198 16.46 9.10 0.85
C ALA A 198 17.34 10.34 1.08
N PHE A 199 17.38 10.87 2.32
CA PHE A 199 18.18 12.06 2.64
C PHE A 199 19.68 11.77 2.62
N LEU A 200 20.14 10.64 3.15
CA LEU A 200 21.53 10.25 3.10
C LEU A 200 22.00 10.07 1.64
N GLY A 201 21.23 9.36 0.84
CA GLY A 201 21.54 9.12 -0.58
C GLY A 201 21.58 10.41 -1.40
N ALA A 202 20.56 11.27 -1.23
CA ALA A 202 20.43 12.50 -2.00
C ALA A 202 21.42 13.59 -1.57
N LEU A 203 21.56 13.84 -0.26
CA LEU A 203 22.29 15.02 0.24
C LEU A 203 23.72 14.72 0.69
N VAL A 204 23.95 13.56 1.31
CA VAL A 204 25.26 13.22 1.86
C VAL A 204 26.11 12.49 0.82
N TRP A 205 25.57 11.39 0.29
CA TRP A 205 26.29 10.57 -0.69
C TRP A 205 26.20 11.09 -2.11
N ARG A 206 25.25 11.99 -2.40
CA ARG A 206 25.02 12.60 -3.72
C ARG A 206 24.94 11.56 -4.84
N LEU A 207 24.19 10.49 -4.58
CA LEU A 207 24.01 9.39 -5.51
C LEU A 207 23.05 9.78 -6.65
N PRO A 208 23.13 9.12 -7.81
CA PRO A 208 22.14 9.28 -8.86
C PRO A 208 20.74 8.91 -8.39
N ILE A 209 19.69 9.51 -8.99
CA ILE A 209 18.30 9.36 -8.55
C ILE A 209 17.84 7.90 -8.50
N TYR A 210 18.20 7.08 -9.48
CA TYR A 210 17.85 5.67 -9.51
C TYR A 210 18.46 4.89 -8.33
N THR A 211 19.66 5.26 -7.87
CA THR A 211 20.29 4.62 -6.71
C THR A 211 19.61 5.04 -5.41
N VAL A 212 19.28 6.34 -5.28
CA VAL A 212 18.51 6.82 -4.11
C VAL A 212 17.15 6.15 -4.07
N TYR A 213 16.48 6.01 -5.21
CA TYR A 213 15.22 5.30 -5.32
C TYR A 213 15.34 3.83 -4.92
N ALA A 214 16.41 3.12 -5.35
CA ALA A 214 16.68 1.75 -4.93
C ALA A 214 16.85 1.62 -3.41
N LEU A 215 17.57 2.57 -2.79
CA LEU A 215 17.72 2.62 -1.33
C LEU A 215 16.39 2.79 -0.62
N VAL A 216 15.55 3.71 -1.10
CA VAL A 216 14.19 3.90 -0.54
C VAL A 216 13.38 2.62 -0.67
N MET A 217 13.43 1.93 -1.82
CA MET A 217 12.67 0.68 -2.04
C MET A 217 13.08 -0.45 -1.09
N THR A 218 14.24 -0.39 -0.41
CA THR A 218 14.61 -1.41 0.59
C THR A 218 13.64 -1.49 1.77
N GLU A 219 12.92 -0.41 2.06
CA GLU A 219 11.85 -0.43 3.06
C GLU A 219 10.76 -1.46 2.75
N GLU A 220 10.48 -1.70 1.47
CA GLU A 220 9.47 -2.67 1.05
C GLU A 220 9.88 -4.10 1.39
N VAL A 221 11.18 -4.42 1.30
CA VAL A 221 11.71 -5.73 1.72
C VAL A 221 11.61 -5.88 3.23
N TYR A 222 12.00 -4.85 3.99
CA TYR A 222 11.86 -4.84 5.44
C TYR A 222 10.40 -5.08 5.87
N LYS A 223 9.47 -4.33 5.29
CA LYS A 223 8.03 -4.48 5.56
C LYS A 223 7.52 -5.87 5.18
N ALA A 224 7.98 -6.42 4.05
CA ALA A 224 7.59 -7.75 3.60
C ALA A 224 8.05 -8.85 4.57
N VAL A 225 9.28 -8.77 5.06
CA VAL A 225 9.83 -9.74 6.03
C VAL A 225 9.04 -9.68 7.35
N LEU A 226 8.90 -8.50 7.93
CA LEU A 226 8.15 -8.35 9.20
C LEU A 226 6.66 -8.66 9.03
N GLY A 227 6.07 -8.24 7.92
CA GLY A 227 4.67 -8.53 7.58
C GLY A 227 4.43 -10.02 7.41
N TYR A 228 5.35 -10.76 6.77
CA TYR A 228 5.29 -12.21 6.66
C TYR A 228 5.40 -12.91 8.03
N ILE A 229 6.33 -12.47 8.88
CA ILE A 229 6.46 -12.98 10.25
C ILE A 229 5.13 -12.77 11.01
N ARG A 230 4.52 -11.58 10.88
CA ARG A 230 3.24 -11.29 11.52
C ARG A 230 2.11 -12.16 11.00
N TYR A 231 2.03 -12.35 9.70
CA TYR A 231 1.09 -13.25 9.06
C TYR A 231 1.20 -14.68 9.63
N ARG A 232 2.43 -15.21 9.73
CA ARG A 232 2.72 -16.55 10.28
C ARG A 232 2.32 -16.72 11.75
N GLN A 233 2.31 -15.64 12.53
CA GLN A 233 1.83 -15.65 13.92
C GLN A 233 0.32 -15.81 14.02
N LYS A 234 -0.43 -15.74 12.91
CA LYS A 234 -1.90 -15.89 12.81
C LYS A 234 -2.70 -14.98 13.75
N LYS A 235 -2.11 -13.87 14.21
CA LYS A 235 -2.77 -12.92 15.11
C LYS A 235 -3.88 -12.11 14.43
N TRP A 236 -3.92 -12.14 13.11
CA TRP A 236 -4.98 -11.56 12.28
C TRP A 236 -6.22 -12.46 12.16
N LEU A 237 -6.11 -13.77 12.49
CA LEU A 237 -7.22 -14.74 12.45
C LEU A 237 -8.14 -14.53 13.65
N ARG A 238 -8.95 -13.47 13.64
CA ARG A 238 -9.91 -13.13 14.69
C ARG A 238 -11.28 -12.89 14.11
N ASN A 239 -12.32 -13.29 14.84
CA ASN A 239 -13.70 -12.92 14.54
C ASN A 239 -14.04 -11.62 15.28
N LEU A 240 -13.93 -10.49 14.59
CA LEU A 240 -14.27 -9.19 15.16
C LEU A 240 -15.76 -9.03 15.45
N ALA A 241 -16.63 -9.81 14.80
CA ALA A 241 -18.06 -9.75 15.02
C ALA A 241 -18.46 -10.40 16.37
N SER A 242 -17.72 -11.42 16.84
CA SER A 242 -17.95 -12.04 18.15
C SER A 242 -17.61 -11.14 19.33
N ASP A 243 -16.74 -10.15 19.13
CA ASP A 243 -16.34 -9.22 20.19
C ASP A 243 -17.33 -8.05 20.35
N VAL A 244 -18.41 -8.03 19.53
CA VAL A 244 -19.43 -6.95 19.49
C VAL A 244 -20.73 -7.38 20.17
N GLY A 245 -20.88 -8.68 20.52
CA GLY A 245 -22.04 -9.26 21.21
C GLY A 245 -22.04 -9.03 22.71
#